data_bfa874ee07ee43c617b3a0c9f8bfd574
#
_entry.id   bfa874ee07ee43c617b3a0c9f8bfd574
#
_cell.length_a   1.000
_cell.length_b   1.000
_cell.length_c   1.000
_cell.angle_alpha   90.00
_cell.angle_beta   90.00
_cell.angle_gamma   90.00
#
_symmetry.space_group_name_H-M   'P 1'
#
loop_
_entity.id
_entity.type
_entity.pdbx_description
1 polymer ?
#
loop_
_entity_poly.entity_id
_entity_poly.type
_entity_poly.pdbx_seq_one_letter_code
_entity_poly.pdbx_strand_id
1 'polypeptide(L)'
;MLPIEHDDPINARILAISEDKIEGFVREPFEEIARRSSVNVDGVMARVAAMLRAGTIRRVRQTLLATNLADGALVAWKVPEDKIESAFDWMFQRDPFSGHVVVRSTDTASAGSEYKLWTTLKVPHGFSLQKHCELLTQKVGAEKFRIMPAKGIFTLGVGHVRRKSIEPGAKADEPAKMIRVEVVDLSEHEWSILLALKRELAPEEIRPNPWASRAKEAGVSLEEFYRVAENLSVRKIIGRFSTFWNT
;
A
#
# COMPACT_ATOMS: atom_id res chain seq x y z
N MET A 1 13.46 -8.51 -29.45
CA MET A 1 13.16 -8.64 -28.02
C MET A 1 12.83 -7.25 -27.50
N LEU A 2 11.78 -7.06 -26.72
CA LEU A 2 11.49 -5.75 -26.14
C LEU A 2 12.52 -5.41 -25.06
N PRO A 3 12.97 -4.15 -24.95
CA PRO A 3 13.78 -3.70 -23.82
C PRO A 3 13.05 -3.90 -22.48
N ILE A 4 13.76 -4.39 -21.48
CA ILE A 4 13.22 -4.69 -20.14
C ILE A 4 13.82 -3.80 -19.06
N GLU A 5 14.82 -3.01 -19.38
CA GLU A 5 15.51 -2.10 -18.47
C GLU A 5 14.59 -0.91 -18.11
N HIS A 6 14.65 -0.47 -16.86
CA HIS A 6 13.81 0.63 -16.38
C HIS A 6 14.21 1.99 -16.97
N ASP A 7 15.46 2.13 -17.40
CA ASP A 7 16.05 3.35 -17.97
C ASP A 7 15.97 3.41 -19.51
N ASP A 8 15.44 2.36 -20.18
CA ASP A 8 15.04 2.49 -21.57
C ASP A 8 14.09 3.70 -21.73
N PRO A 9 14.31 4.58 -22.70
CA PRO A 9 13.55 5.85 -22.80
C PRO A 9 12.03 5.68 -22.86
N ILE A 10 11.52 4.58 -23.44
CA ILE A 10 10.09 4.32 -23.51
C ILE A 10 9.59 3.71 -22.19
N ASN A 11 10.35 2.76 -21.60
CA ASN A 11 10.01 2.17 -20.32
C ASN A 11 9.99 3.23 -19.21
N ALA A 12 10.98 4.13 -19.18
CA ALA A 12 11.03 5.24 -18.24
C ALA A 12 9.78 6.15 -18.32
N ARG A 13 9.29 6.45 -19.54
CA ARG A 13 8.06 7.22 -19.74
C ARG A 13 6.83 6.48 -19.21
N ILE A 14 6.71 5.17 -19.47
CA ILE A 14 5.63 4.33 -18.96
C ILE A 14 5.67 4.30 -17.44
N LEU A 15 6.83 4.02 -16.84
CA LEU A 15 7.01 3.91 -15.39
C LEU A 15 6.77 5.25 -14.69
N ALA A 16 7.17 6.37 -15.26
CA ALA A 16 6.92 7.71 -14.71
C ALA A 16 5.42 8.02 -14.53
N ILE A 17 4.54 7.34 -15.25
CA ILE A 17 3.08 7.45 -15.12
C ILE A 17 2.54 6.31 -14.25
N SER A 18 2.91 5.07 -14.56
CA SER A 18 2.30 3.89 -13.95
C SER A 18 2.70 3.64 -12.50
N GLU A 19 3.81 4.20 -12.01
CA GLU A 19 4.21 4.04 -10.61
C GLU A 19 3.22 4.70 -9.64
N ASP A 20 2.78 5.94 -9.90
CA ASP A 20 2.06 6.72 -8.90
C ASP A 20 1.06 7.75 -9.43
N LYS A 21 0.87 7.85 -10.76
CA LYS A 21 0.01 8.88 -11.36
C LYS A 21 -1.42 8.44 -11.69
N ILE A 22 -1.72 7.15 -11.62
CA ILE A 22 -3.05 6.61 -11.91
C ILE A 22 -3.84 6.50 -10.60
N GLU A 23 -4.46 7.60 -10.20
CA GLU A 23 -5.21 7.68 -8.93
C GLU A 23 -6.61 7.07 -9.05
N GLY A 24 -7.06 6.44 -7.95
CA GLY A 24 -8.37 5.83 -7.86
C GLY A 24 -8.51 4.56 -8.70
N PHE A 25 -9.75 4.18 -8.96
CA PHE A 25 -10.08 3.10 -9.88
C PHE A 25 -10.23 3.65 -11.30
N VAL A 26 -9.64 2.95 -12.25
CA VAL A 26 -9.73 3.25 -13.69
C VAL A 26 -10.13 1.97 -14.42
N ARG A 27 -11.17 2.04 -15.26
CA ARG A 27 -11.68 0.89 -16.03
C ARG A 27 -10.62 0.35 -16.98
N GLU A 28 -9.87 1.24 -17.63
CA GLU A 28 -8.86 0.93 -18.65
C GLU A 28 -7.50 1.54 -18.25
N PRO A 29 -6.81 0.96 -17.24
CA PRO A 29 -5.62 1.59 -16.68
C PRO A 29 -4.45 1.66 -17.68
N PHE A 30 -4.34 0.71 -18.60
CA PHE A 30 -3.29 0.72 -19.62
C PHE A 30 -3.52 1.77 -20.71
N GLU A 31 -4.76 2.03 -21.07
CA GLU A 31 -5.16 3.16 -21.95
C GLU A 31 -4.77 4.51 -21.31
N GLU A 32 -5.06 4.67 -20.02
CA GLU A 32 -4.72 5.89 -19.30
C GLU A 32 -3.20 6.09 -19.18
N ILE A 33 -2.45 5.01 -18.96
CA ILE A 33 -0.97 5.05 -19.00
C ILE A 33 -0.49 5.43 -20.41
N ALA A 34 -1.05 4.83 -21.45
CA ALA A 34 -0.71 5.10 -22.86
C ALA A 34 -0.92 6.58 -23.20
N ARG A 35 -2.10 7.08 -22.89
CA ARG A 35 -2.48 8.49 -23.12
C ARG A 35 -1.52 9.47 -22.45
N ARG A 36 -1.15 9.22 -21.17
CA ARG A 36 -0.28 10.11 -20.40
C ARG A 36 1.20 9.97 -20.73
N SER A 37 1.65 8.77 -21.09
CA SER A 37 3.05 8.52 -21.47
C SER A 37 3.34 8.84 -22.94
N SER A 38 2.31 9.10 -23.77
CA SER A 38 2.39 9.24 -25.22
C SER A 38 3.06 8.00 -25.88
N VAL A 39 2.71 6.81 -25.38
CA VAL A 39 3.08 5.52 -25.95
C VAL A 39 1.81 4.82 -26.36
N ASN A 40 1.78 4.12 -27.49
CA ASN A 40 0.57 3.39 -27.88
C ASN A 40 0.24 2.28 -26.86
N VAL A 41 -1.05 1.95 -26.73
CA VAL A 41 -1.53 1.03 -25.67
C VAL A 41 -0.95 -0.38 -25.79
N ASP A 42 -0.81 -0.89 -27.02
CA ASP A 42 -0.21 -2.21 -27.25
C ASP A 42 1.26 -2.23 -26.83
N GLY A 43 1.98 -1.15 -27.12
CA GLY A 43 3.36 -0.95 -26.67
C GLY A 43 3.48 -0.86 -25.15
N VAL A 44 2.55 -0.17 -24.48
CA VAL A 44 2.49 -0.14 -23.00
C VAL A 44 2.28 -1.52 -22.44
N MET A 45 1.26 -2.25 -22.89
CA MET A 45 0.94 -3.58 -22.40
C MET A 45 2.08 -4.58 -22.65
N ALA A 46 2.63 -4.61 -23.86
CA ALA A 46 3.73 -5.52 -24.21
C ALA A 46 4.98 -5.25 -23.35
N ARG A 47 5.35 -3.99 -23.13
CA ARG A 47 6.52 -3.61 -22.32
C ARG A 47 6.31 -3.86 -20.83
N VAL A 48 5.13 -3.51 -20.27
CA VAL A 48 4.80 -3.80 -18.87
C VAL A 48 4.83 -5.32 -18.62
N ALA A 49 4.23 -6.12 -19.50
CA ALA A 49 4.28 -7.58 -19.40
C ALA A 49 5.71 -8.15 -19.52
N ALA A 50 6.54 -7.59 -20.40
CA ALA A 50 7.94 -8.01 -20.56
C ALA A 50 8.77 -7.65 -19.31
N MET A 51 8.64 -6.44 -18.78
CA MET A 51 9.31 -6.01 -17.55
C MET A 51 8.85 -6.81 -16.32
N LEU A 52 7.56 -7.18 -16.25
CA LEU A 52 7.03 -8.02 -15.17
C LEU A 52 7.59 -9.44 -15.24
N ARG A 53 7.68 -10.06 -16.43
CA ARG A 53 8.32 -11.39 -16.62
C ARG A 53 9.80 -11.38 -16.28
N ALA A 54 10.48 -10.31 -16.61
CA ALA A 54 11.93 -10.15 -16.34
C ALA A 54 12.25 -9.79 -14.88
N GLY A 55 11.25 -9.45 -14.07
CA GLY A 55 11.45 -9.00 -12.69
C GLY A 55 11.88 -7.55 -12.53
N THR A 56 11.97 -6.77 -13.59
CA THR A 56 12.21 -5.32 -13.54
C THR A 56 11.03 -4.63 -12.85
N ILE A 57 9.80 -5.01 -13.18
CA ILE A 57 8.59 -4.72 -12.39
C ILE A 57 8.34 -5.93 -11.50
N ARG A 58 8.21 -5.68 -10.20
CA ARG A 58 7.90 -6.71 -9.22
C ARG A 58 6.41 -7.01 -9.15
N ARG A 59 5.55 -5.99 -9.30
CA ARG A 59 4.10 -6.08 -9.14
C ARG A 59 3.37 -5.07 -9.99
N VAL A 60 2.21 -5.47 -10.49
CA VAL A 60 1.20 -4.58 -11.10
C VAL A 60 -0.11 -4.83 -10.37
N ARG A 61 -0.68 -3.81 -9.73
CA ARG A 61 -1.91 -3.97 -8.96
C ARG A 61 -2.64 -2.67 -8.68
N GLN A 62 -3.91 -2.78 -8.33
CA GLN A 62 -4.65 -1.73 -7.64
C GLN A 62 -4.22 -1.70 -6.16
N THR A 63 -3.79 -0.54 -5.67
CA THR A 63 -3.47 -0.35 -4.25
C THR A 63 -4.71 0.04 -3.45
N LEU A 64 -4.64 -0.13 -2.14
CA LEU A 64 -5.68 0.30 -1.23
C LEU A 64 -5.13 1.40 -0.32
N LEU A 65 -6.01 2.28 0.11
CA LEU A 65 -5.73 3.19 1.21
C LEU A 65 -5.98 2.43 2.53
N ALA A 66 -4.99 1.64 2.91
CA ALA A 66 -5.11 0.59 3.94
C ALA A 66 -5.62 1.07 5.32
N THR A 67 -5.59 2.38 5.60
CA THR A 67 -6.08 2.95 6.86
C THR A 67 -7.59 3.11 6.91
N ASN A 68 -8.29 2.99 5.77
CA ASN A 68 -9.74 3.16 5.72
C ASN A 68 -10.52 1.88 6.05
N LEU A 69 -9.87 0.72 6.13
CA LEU A 69 -10.53 -0.59 6.26
C LEU A 69 -10.39 -1.22 7.64
N ALA A 70 -9.55 -0.68 8.51
CA ALA A 70 -9.29 -1.23 9.82
C ALA A 70 -8.76 -0.15 10.77
N ASP A 71 -9.16 -0.22 12.02
CA ASP A 71 -8.57 0.61 13.07
C ASP A 71 -7.07 0.34 13.17
N GLY A 72 -6.27 1.38 13.02
CA GLY A 72 -4.83 1.28 13.06
C GLY A 72 -4.16 2.42 13.81
N ALA A 73 -3.07 2.08 14.47
CA ALA A 73 -2.27 3.06 15.20
C ALA A 73 -0.79 2.65 15.21
N LEU A 74 0.05 3.64 15.37
CA LEU A 74 1.40 3.42 15.87
C LEU A 74 1.30 3.26 17.40
N VAL A 75 1.89 2.20 17.94
CA VAL A 75 1.89 1.93 19.37
C VAL A 75 3.31 1.88 19.89
N ALA A 76 3.58 2.66 20.91
CA ALA A 76 4.84 2.66 21.62
C ALA A 76 4.71 1.82 22.92
N TRP A 77 5.68 0.96 23.16
CA TRP A 77 5.70 0.02 24.27
C TRP A 77 6.88 0.30 25.18
N LYS A 78 6.61 0.43 26.48
CA LYS A 78 7.62 0.38 27.51
C LYS A 78 7.80 -1.07 27.93
N VAL A 79 8.90 -1.67 27.53
CA VAL A 79 9.26 -3.06 27.81
C VAL A 79 10.55 -3.07 28.62
N PRO A 80 10.65 -3.88 29.70
CA PRO A 80 11.92 -4.09 30.40
C PRO A 80 13.05 -4.47 29.44
N GLU A 81 14.26 -3.97 29.67
CA GLU A 81 15.40 -4.13 28.76
C GLU A 81 15.70 -5.60 28.44
N ASP A 82 15.64 -6.45 29.44
CA ASP A 82 15.84 -7.91 29.35
C ASP A 82 14.76 -8.65 28.55
N LYS A 83 13.64 -7.99 28.24
CA LYS A 83 12.51 -8.56 27.49
C LYS A 83 12.31 -7.98 26.10
N ILE A 84 13.06 -6.94 25.70
CA ILE A 84 12.84 -6.25 24.43
C ILE A 84 12.95 -7.20 23.24
N GLU A 85 13.98 -8.05 23.20
CA GLU A 85 14.21 -8.97 22.10
C GLU A 85 13.10 -10.02 21.99
N SER A 86 12.74 -10.65 23.10
CA SER A 86 11.65 -11.64 23.14
C SER A 86 10.28 -11.03 22.82
N ALA A 87 10.04 -9.78 23.22
CA ALA A 87 8.83 -9.04 22.89
C ALA A 87 8.78 -8.70 21.39
N PHE A 88 9.91 -8.27 20.84
CA PHE A 88 10.06 -8.02 19.40
C PHE A 88 9.73 -9.29 18.59
N ASP A 89 10.38 -10.40 18.92
CA ASP A 89 10.20 -11.68 18.22
C ASP A 89 8.74 -12.15 18.30
N TRP A 90 8.14 -12.03 19.47
CA TRP A 90 6.75 -12.44 19.66
C TRP A 90 5.79 -11.58 18.80
N MET A 91 5.94 -10.26 18.83
CA MET A 91 5.10 -9.34 18.05
C MET A 91 5.32 -9.49 16.54
N PHE A 92 6.56 -9.73 16.12
CA PHE A 92 6.91 -9.87 14.70
C PHE A 92 6.43 -11.21 14.12
N GLN A 93 6.55 -12.31 14.89
CA GLN A 93 6.31 -13.66 14.37
C GLN A 93 4.93 -14.20 14.69
N ARG A 94 4.32 -13.77 15.80
CA ARG A 94 3.12 -14.39 16.35
C ARG A 94 1.89 -13.52 16.38
N ASP A 95 2.05 -12.20 16.41
CA ASP A 95 0.91 -11.31 16.38
C ASP A 95 0.44 -11.06 14.94
N PRO A 96 -0.79 -11.48 14.56
CA PRO A 96 -1.30 -11.32 13.21
C PRO A 96 -1.65 -9.86 12.87
N PHE A 97 -1.70 -8.97 13.86
CA PHE A 97 -2.11 -7.58 13.69
C PHE A 97 -0.96 -6.58 13.75
N SER A 98 0.24 -7.03 14.12
CA SER A 98 1.47 -6.24 14.05
C SER A 98 2.01 -6.20 12.62
N GLY A 99 2.07 -5.00 12.04
CA GLY A 99 2.62 -4.79 10.68
C GLY A 99 4.12 -4.58 10.70
N HIS A 100 4.58 -3.46 11.26
CA HIS A 100 5.99 -3.16 11.46
C HIS A 100 6.31 -3.23 12.95
N VAL A 101 7.40 -3.89 13.29
CA VAL A 101 7.94 -3.94 14.65
C VAL A 101 9.34 -3.36 14.63
N VAL A 102 9.62 -2.36 15.48
CA VAL A 102 10.89 -1.63 15.48
C VAL A 102 11.37 -1.42 16.90
N VAL A 103 12.64 -1.71 17.14
CA VAL A 103 13.33 -1.29 18.38
C VAL A 103 14.04 0.04 18.11
N ARG A 104 13.86 1.00 18.99
CA ARG A 104 14.51 2.32 18.92
C ARG A 104 15.39 2.55 20.14
N SER A 105 16.55 3.15 19.90
CA SER A 105 17.44 3.67 20.94
C SER A 105 17.53 5.20 20.82
N THR A 106 17.80 5.86 21.92
CA THR A 106 18.09 7.29 21.98
C THR A 106 19.36 7.52 22.78
N ASP A 107 20.18 8.46 22.37
CA ASP A 107 21.47 8.74 23.01
C ASP A 107 21.30 9.52 24.31
N THR A 108 20.12 10.12 24.54
CA THR A 108 19.82 10.93 25.71
C THR A 108 18.51 10.50 26.37
N ALA A 109 18.48 10.52 27.69
CA ALA A 109 17.26 10.32 28.45
C ALA A 109 16.34 11.54 28.26
N SER A 110 15.21 11.33 27.60
CA SER A 110 14.18 12.33 27.36
C SER A 110 12.80 11.75 27.65
N ALA A 111 11.78 12.62 27.75
CA ALA A 111 10.41 12.16 27.91
C ALA A 111 10.03 11.23 26.75
N GLY A 112 9.67 9.98 27.09
CA GLY A 112 9.31 8.96 26.10
C GLY A 112 10.46 8.06 25.63
N SER A 113 11.72 8.31 25.99
CA SER A 113 12.87 7.44 25.64
C SER A 113 12.75 6.03 26.24
N GLU A 114 11.90 5.87 27.25
CA GLU A 114 11.58 4.57 27.86
C GLU A 114 10.70 3.65 26.97
N TYR A 115 10.08 4.18 25.90
CA TYR A 115 9.29 3.42 24.95
C TYR A 115 10.19 2.97 23.80
N LYS A 116 10.91 1.89 23.99
CA LYS A 116 11.92 1.40 23.04
C LYS A 116 11.35 0.51 21.94
N LEU A 117 10.25 -0.19 22.17
CA LEU A 117 9.61 -1.06 21.20
C LEU A 117 8.41 -0.35 20.57
N TRP A 118 8.29 -0.41 19.25
CA TRP A 118 7.25 0.28 18.48
C TRP A 118 6.63 -0.66 17.46
N THR A 119 5.30 -0.63 17.37
CA THR A 119 4.57 -1.42 16.37
C THR A 119 3.55 -0.58 15.62
N THR A 120 3.33 -0.90 14.35
CA THR A 120 2.10 -0.48 13.66
C THR A 120 1.07 -1.59 13.83
N LEU A 121 0.00 -1.34 14.55
CA LEU A 121 -1.09 -2.28 14.74
C LEU A 121 -2.27 -1.94 13.84
N LYS A 122 -2.88 -2.99 13.27
CA LYS A 122 -4.17 -2.91 12.58
C LYS A 122 -5.04 -4.07 13.01
N VAL A 123 -6.16 -3.76 13.65
CA VAL A 123 -7.13 -4.77 14.06
C VAL A 123 -8.30 -4.79 13.08
N PRO A 124 -8.87 -5.98 12.78
CA PRO A 124 -10.05 -6.09 11.94
C PRO A 124 -11.24 -5.32 12.52
N HIS A 125 -12.19 -4.96 11.64
CA HIS A 125 -13.45 -4.35 12.09
C HIS A 125 -14.13 -5.21 13.16
N GLY A 126 -14.71 -4.56 14.17
CA GLY A 126 -15.33 -5.24 15.32
C GLY A 126 -14.36 -5.66 16.43
N PHE A 127 -13.03 -5.57 16.20
CA PHE A 127 -12.03 -5.77 17.24
C PHE A 127 -11.62 -4.44 17.88
N SER A 128 -11.33 -4.48 19.17
CA SER A 128 -10.85 -3.31 19.90
C SER A 128 -9.32 -3.25 19.89
N LEU A 129 -8.77 -2.20 19.29
CA LEU A 129 -7.33 -1.92 19.32
C LEU A 129 -6.80 -1.81 20.76
N GLN A 130 -7.56 -1.16 21.64
CA GLN A 130 -7.22 -1.02 23.06
C GLN A 130 -7.10 -2.39 23.76
N LYS A 131 -8.12 -3.26 23.59
CA LYS A 131 -8.09 -4.62 24.19
C LYS A 131 -6.97 -5.47 23.62
N HIS A 132 -6.66 -5.32 22.33
CA HIS A 132 -5.53 -6.03 21.73
C HIS A 132 -4.20 -5.56 22.30
N CYS A 133 -4.01 -4.26 22.52
CA CYS A 133 -2.82 -3.73 23.20
C CYS A 133 -2.69 -4.25 24.64
N GLU A 134 -3.80 -4.36 25.38
CA GLU A 134 -3.83 -4.94 26.71
C GLU A 134 -3.41 -6.43 26.70
N LEU A 135 -3.90 -7.19 25.72
CA LEU A 135 -3.48 -8.58 25.51
C LEU A 135 -1.98 -8.67 25.21
N LEU A 136 -1.48 -7.85 24.28
CA LEU A 136 -0.05 -7.83 23.94
C LEU A 136 0.80 -7.45 25.15
N THR A 137 0.37 -6.47 25.95
CA THR A 137 1.06 -6.10 27.19
C THR A 137 1.29 -7.31 28.10
N GLN A 138 0.25 -8.13 28.30
CA GLN A 138 0.37 -9.35 29.11
C GLN A 138 1.27 -10.40 28.45
N LYS A 139 1.17 -10.58 27.14
CA LYS A 139 1.92 -11.60 26.40
C LYS A 139 3.42 -11.34 26.35
N VAL A 140 3.82 -10.08 26.19
CA VAL A 140 5.23 -9.70 26.03
C VAL A 140 5.85 -9.12 27.31
N GLY A 141 5.06 -9.01 28.39
CA GLY A 141 5.53 -8.44 29.65
C GLY A 141 5.88 -6.96 29.58
N ALA A 142 5.19 -6.21 28.72
CA ALA A 142 5.33 -4.76 28.67
C ALA A 142 4.75 -4.12 29.95
N GLU A 143 5.33 -3.01 30.41
CA GLU A 143 4.86 -2.27 31.59
C GLU A 143 3.73 -1.29 31.22
N LYS A 144 3.87 -0.67 30.06
CA LYS A 144 2.92 0.36 29.55
C LYS A 144 2.92 0.40 28.04
N PHE A 145 1.85 0.94 27.47
CA PHE A 145 1.78 1.28 26.05
C PHE A 145 1.13 2.65 25.82
N ARG A 146 1.38 3.22 24.64
CA ARG A 146 0.77 4.46 24.16
C ARG A 146 0.26 4.22 22.74
N ILE A 147 -1.03 4.41 22.54
CA ILE A 147 -1.68 4.33 21.22
C ILE A 147 -1.66 5.72 20.59
N MET A 148 -1.16 5.79 19.36
CA MET A 148 -1.12 7.01 18.55
C MET A 148 -1.89 6.75 17.25
N PRO A 149 -3.21 7.01 17.24
CA PRO A 149 -4.04 6.82 16.04
C PRO A 149 -3.57 7.75 14.92
N ALA A 150 -3.60 7.25 13.70
CA ALA A 150 -3.33 8.06 12.52
C ALA A 150 -4.44 9.08 12.33
N LYS A 151 -4.12 10.38 12.38
CA LYS A 151 -5.07 11.48 12.10
C LYS A 151 -5.20 11.76 10.60
N GLY A 152 -4.23 11.34 9.83
CA GLY A 152 -4.19 11.52 8.39
C GLY A 152 -2.92 10.93 7.78
N ILE A 153 -2.93 10.82 6.48
CA ILE A 153 -1.79 10.35 5.69
C ILE A 153 -1.38 11.46 4.73
N PHE A 154 -0.09 11.69 4.65
CA PHE A 154 0.48 12.53 3.59
C PHE A 154 0.94 11.62 2.45
N THR A 155 0.40 11.85 1.25
CA THR A 155 0.88 11.16 0.06
C THR A 155 2.12 11.88 -0.47
N LEU A 156 3.27 11.22 -0.38
CA LEU A 156 4.47 11.67 -1.07
C LEU A 156 4.36 11.22 -2.53
N GLY A 157 4.01 12.13 -3.42
CA GLY A 157 3.81 11.86 -4.84
C GLY A 157 5.09 11.72 -5.66
N VAL A 158 6.14 11.09 -5.13
CA VAL A 158 7.41 10.94 -5.84
C VAL A 158 7.70 9.47 -6.10
N GLY A 159 7.48 9.03 -7.34
CA GLY A 159 7.88 7.70 -7.81
C GLY A 159 9.40 7.51 -7.83
N HIS A 160 9.85 6.26 -7.73
CA HIS A 160 11.28 5.94 -7.69
C HIS A 160 12.04 6.39 -8.93
N VAL A 161 11.44 6.30 -10.12
CA VAL A 161 12.05 6.75 -11.38
C VAL A 161 12.29 8.25 -11.37
N ARG A 162 11.36 9.03 -10.81
CA ARG A 162 11.50 10.49 -10.69
C ARG A 162 12.50 10.90 -9.63
N ARG A 163 12.66 10.11 -8.55
CA ARG A 163 13.66 10.39 -7.51
C ARG A 163 15.10 10.38 -8.03
N LYS A 164 15.40 9.56 -9.04
CA LYS A 164 16.74 9.51 -9.65
C LYS A 164 17.11 10.80 -10.39
N SER A 165 16.11 11.56 -10.86
CA SER A 165 16.31 12.84 -11.57
C SER A 165 16.22 14.07 -10.66
N ILE A 166 15.93 13.89 -9.37
CA ILE A 166 15.81 14.99 -8.40
C ILE A 166 17.14 15.13 -7.66
N GLU A 167 17.74 16.31 -7.73
CA GLU A 167 18.95 16.63 -6.96
C GLU A 167 18.66 16.61 -5.45
N PRO A 168 19.66 16.24 -4.60
CA PRO A 168 19.52 16.32 -3.16
C PRO A 168 19.06 17.71 -2.71
N GLY A 169 17.96 17.79 -1.99
CA GLY A 169 17.35 19.05 -1.53
C GLY A 169 16.29 19.65 -2.44
N ALA A 170 16.03 19.07 -3.62
CA ALA A 170 14.92 19.50 -4.47
C ALA A 170 13.57 19.28 -3.78
N LYS A 171 12.68 20.25 -3.91
CA LYS A 171 11.30 20.18 -3.39
C LYS A 171 10.40 19.44 -4.38
N ALA A 172 9.38 18.74 -3.86
CA ALA A 172 8.33 18.21 -4.71
C ALA A 172 7.56 19.34 -5.40
N ASP A 173 7.14 19.13 -6.65
CA ASP A 173 6.42 20.13 -7.43
C ASP A 173 5.05 20.49 -6.85
N GLU A 174 4.46 19.57 -6.06
CA GLU A 174 3.19 19.78 -5.37
C GLU A 174 3.35 19.56 -3.86
N PRO A 175 2.72 20.39 -3.02
CA PRO A 175 2.73 20.18 -1.58
C PRO A 175 2.01 18.88 -1.23
N ALA A 176 2.53 18.15 -0.25
CA ALA A 176 1.89 16.97 0.28
C ALA A 176 0.51 17.33 0.86
N LYS A 177 -0.55 16.67 0.37
CA LYS A 177 -1.91 16.85 0.87
C LYS A 177 -2.20 15.82 1.96
N MET A 178 -2.71 16.29 3.10
CA MET A 178 -3.17 15.40 4.16
C MET A 178 -4.55 14.82 3.78
N ILE A 179 -4.63 13.51 3.69
CA ILE A 179 -5.88 12.77 3.54
C ILE A 179 -6.33 12.34 4.94
N ARG A 180 -7.49 12.80 5.37
CA ARG A 180 -8.13 12.27 6.57
C ARG A 180 -8.57 10.84 6.31
N VAL A 181 -8.39 10.00 7.31
CA VAL A 181 -8.69 8.58 7.22
C VAL A 181 -9.84 8.27 8.17
N GLU A 182 -10.94 7.78 7.60
CA GLU A 182 -12.07 7.26 8.36
C GLU A 182 -12.12 5.74 8.17
N VAL A 183 -12.45 5.01 9.21
CA VAL A 183 -12.70 3.55 9.10
C VAL A 183 -14.03 3.37 8.39
N VAL A 184 -14.04 2.55 7.37
CA VAL A 184 -15.21 2.31 6.52
C VAL A 184 -15.59 0.85 6.57
N ASP A 185 -16.86 0.59 6.87
CA ASP A 185 -17.43 -0.75 6.79
C ASP A 185 -17.75 -1.13 5.36
N LEU A 186 -17.44 -2.36 5.01
CA LEU A 186 -17.77 -2.97 3.74
C LEU A 186 -18.72 -4.15 3.96
N SER A 187 -19.72 -4.26 3.09
CA SER A 187 -20.53 -5.46 2.97
C SER A 187 -19.70 -6.66 2.48
N GLU A 188 -20.17 -7.88 2.70
CA GLU A 188 -19.51 -9.09 2.17
C GLU A 188 -19.34 -9.05 0.65
N HIS A 189 -20.35 -8.48 -0.03
CA HIS A 189 -20.31 -8.28 -1.48
C HIS A 189 -19.20 -7.32 -1.89
N GLU A 190 -19.06 -6.18 -1.23
CA GLU A 190 -17.96 -5.22 -1.48
C GLU A 190 -16.60 -5.83 -1.15
N TRP A 191 -16.51 -6.63 -0.09
CA TRP A 191 -15.29 -7.35 0.28
C TRP A 191 -14.85 -8.33 -0.80
N SER A 192 -15.76 -9.12 -1.37
CA SER A 192 -15.43 -10.09 -2.42
C SER A 192 -14.83 -9.39 -3.65
N ILE A 193 -15.42 -8.28 -4.06
CA ILE A 193 -14.94 -7.46 -5.18
C ILE A 193 -13.59 -6.81 -4.85
N LEU A 194 -13.43 -6.25 -3.65
CA LEU A 194 -12.19 -5.63 -3.21
C LEU A 194 -11.03 -6.62 -3.15
N LEU A 195 -11.29 -7.84 -2.68
CA LEU A 195 -10.29 -8.92 -2.64
C LEU A 195 -9.80 -9.31 -4.04
N ALA A 196 -10.71 -9.44 -5.00
CA ALA A 196 -10.37 -9.70 -6.38
C ALA A 196 -9.61 -8.52 -7.01
N LEU A 197 -10.07 -7.29 -6.77
CA LEU A 197 -9.48 -6.06 -7.31
C LEU A 197 -8.03 -5.84 -6.88
N LYS A 198 -7.72 -6.08 -5.59
CA LYS A 198 -6.39 -5.83 -5.02
C LYS A 198 -5.34 -6.86 -5.41
N ARG A 199 -5.74 -7.99 -5.97
CA ARG A 199 -4.82 -9.06 -6.37
C ARG A 199 -3.90 -8.57 -7.48
N GLU A 200 -2.64 -8.98 -7.42
CA GLU A 200 -1.64 -8.63 -8.42
C GLU A 200 -2.00 -9.19 -9.79
N LEU A 201 -1.73 -8.43 -10.83
CA LEU A 201 -1.91 -8.90 -12.20
C LEU A 201 -0.71 -9.76 -12.62
N ALA A 202 -0.99 -10.93 -13.15
CA ALA A 202 0.01 -11.75 -13.83
C ALA A 202 0.37 -11.15 -15.21
N PRO A 203 1.53 -11.48 -15.81
CA PRO A 203 1.90 -10.98 -17.13
C PRO A 203 0.84 -11.22 -18.22
N GLU A 204 0.09 -12.31 -18.13
CA GLU A 204 -0.97 -12.69 -19.05
C GLU A 204 -2.26 -11.89 -18.87
N GLU A 205 -2.37 -11.21 -17.73
CA GLU A 205 -3.49 -10.33 -17.39
C GLU A 205 -3.24 -8.86 -17.79
N ILE A 206 -2.05 -8.55 -18.31
CA ILE A 206 -1.72 -7.25 -18.88
C ILE A 206 -2.37 -7.17 -20.28
N ARG A 207 -3.60 -6.70 -20.31
CA ARG A 207 -4.49 -6.65 -21.47
C ARG A 207 -5.46 -5.48 -21.39
N PRO A 208 -6.17 -5.09 -22.46
CA PRO A 208 -7.02 -3.89 -22.46
C PRO A 208 -8.02 -3.85 -21.31
N ASN A 209 -8.66 -4.98 -21.02
CA ASN A 209 -9.58 -5.11 -19.90
C ASN A 209 -9.03 -6.11 -18.86
N PRO A 210 -8.19 -5.67 -17.92
CA PRO A 210 -7.62 -6.55 -16.90
C PRO A 210 -8.66 -6.97 -15.85
N TRP A 211 -9.77 -6.25 -15.73
CA TRP A 211 -10.78 -6.46 -14.69
C TRP A 211 -11.80 -7.56 -15.01
N ALA A 212 -11.89 -7.99 -16.28
CA ALA A 212 -12.84 -9.03 -16.68
C ALA A 212 -12.61 -10.35 -15.92
N SER A 213 -11.35 -10.76 -15.73
CA SER A 213 -11.01 -11.95 -14.91
C SER A 213 -11.34 -11.73 -13.43
N ARG A 214 -11.17 -10.53 -12.92
CA ARG A 214 -11.45 -10.17 -11.52
C ARG A 214 -12.95 -10.16 -11.23
N ALA A 215 -13.76 -9.65 -12.14
CA ALA A 215 -15.21 -9.72 -12.03
C ALA A 215 -15.72 -11.18 -11.99
N LYS A 216 -15.17 -12.03 -12.88
CA LYS A 216 -15.48 -13.46 -12.87
C LYS A 216 -15.05 -14.15 -11.57
N GLU A 217 -13.87 -13.82 -11.03
CA GLU A 217 -13.37 -14.32 -9.74
C GLU A 217 -14.29 -13.92 -8.58
N ALA A 218 -14.77 -12.68 -8.57
CA ALA A 218 -15.72 -12.18 -7.57
C ALA A 218 -17.17 -12.70 -7.76
N GLY A 219 -17.43 -13.43 -8.86
CA GLY A 219 -18.77 -13.99 -9.16
C GLY A 219 -19.78 -12.93 -9.58
N VAL A 220 -19.35 -11.80 -10.16
CA VAL A 220 -20.22 -10.69 -10.56
C VAL A 220 -20.05 -10.36 -12.04
N SER A 221 -21.00 -9.60 -12.60
CA SER A 221 -20.86 -9.02 -13.92
C SER A 221 -19.76 -7.95 -13.95
N LEU A 222 -19.18 -7.68 -15.11
CA LEU A 222 -18.14 -6.64 -15.26
C LEU A 222 -18.66 -5.25 -14.92
N GLU A 223 -19.91 -4.93 -15.28
CA GLU A 223 -20.52 -3.64 -14.93
C GLU A 223 -20.76 -3.49 -13.42
N GLU A 224 -21.19 -4.56 -12.76
CA GLU A 224 -21.33 -4.57 -11.30
C GLU A 224 -19.96 -4.40 -10.62
N PHE A 225 -18.93 -5.07 -11.11
CA PHE A 225 -17.55 -4.90 -10.64
C PHE A 225 -17.10 -3.45 -10.75
N TYR A 226 -17.32 -2.82 -11.90
CA TYR A 226 -16.98 -1.41 -12.12
C TYR A 226 -17.74 -0.48 -11.17
N ARG A 227 -19.05 -0.65 -11.08
CA ARG A 227 -19.91 0.15 -10.21
C ARG A 227 -19.44 0.14 -8.76
N VAL A 228 -19.11 -1.04 -8.24
CA VAL A 228 -18.62 -1.20 -6.86
C VAL A 228 -17.21 -0.62 -6.72
N ALA A 229 -16.29 -0.90 -7.64
CA ALA A 229 -14.93 -0.38 -7.60
C ALA A 229 -14.89 1.17 -7.67
N GLU A 230 -15.75 1.77 -8.52
CA GLU A 230 -15.89 3.23 -8.60
C GLU A 230 -16.44 3.80 -7.28
N ASN A 231 -17.44 3.17 -6.65
CA ASN A 231 -17.93 3.56 -5.33
C ASN A 231 -16.85 3.47 -4.27
N LEU A 232 -16.09 2.38 -4.22
CA LEU A 232 -14.97 2.21 -3.29
C LEU A 232 -13.87 3.27 -3.52
N SER A 233 -13.67 3.70 -4.77
CA SER A 233 -12.75 4.78 -5.12
C SER A 233 -13.24 6.14 -4.60
N VAL A 234 -14.52 6.46 -4.77
CA VAL A 234 -15.14 7.69 -4.23
C VAL A 234 -15.04 7.73 -2.70
N ARG A 235 -15.27 6.60 -2.04
CA ARG A 235 -15.13 6.44 -0.59
C ARG A 235 -13.67 6.44 -0.09
N LYS A 236 -12.68 6.65 -0.99
CA LYS A 236 -11.25 6.70 -0.65
C LYS A 236 -10.69 5.39 -0.05
N ILE A 237 -11.26 4.25 -0.43
CA ILE A 237 -10.78 2.93 -0.04
C ILE A 237 -9.73 2.44 -1.03
N ILE A 238 -9.94 2.72 -2.31
CA ILE A 238 -9.01 2.39 -3.39
C ILE A 238 -7.99 3.52 -3.56
N GLY A 239 -6.73 3.14 -3.62
CA GLY A 239 -5.60 4.03 -3.82
C GLY A 239 -5.29 4.23 -5.31
N ARG A 240 -4.15 3.76 -5.76
CA ARG A 240 -3.65 3.93 -7.14
C ARG A 240 -3.59 2.60 -7.86
N PHE A 241 -3.76 2.62 -9.16
CA PHE A 241 -3.24 1.55 -10.01
C PHE A 241 -1.75 1.77 -10.19
N SER A 242 -0.92 0.76 -9.90
CA SER A 242 0.52 1.00 -9.75
C SER A 242 1.37 -0.16 -10.24
N THR A 243 2.47 0.17 -10.89
CA THR A 243 3.58 -0.74 -11.15
C THR A 243 4.66 -0.52 -10.08
N PHE A 244 5.13 -1.58 -9.47
CA PHE A 244 6.21 -1.55 -8.48
C PHE A 244 7.43 -2.21 -9.08
N TRP A 245 8.52 -1.48 -9.23
CA TRP A 245 9.76 -2.03 -9.74
C TRP A 245 10.72 -2.46 -8.63
N ASN A 246 11.70 -3.28 -8.97
CA ASN A 246 12.73 -3.72 -8.05
C ASN A 246 13.79 -2.62 -7.90
N THR A 247 14.04 -2.20 -6.68
CA THR A 247 15.13 -1.27 -6.32
C THR A 247 16.40 -2.03 -6.01
#